data_684b1e4d1971d0a14c67d10d2598aead
#
_entry.id   684b1e4d1971d0a14c67d10d2598aead
#
_cell.length_a   1.000
_cell.length_b   1.000
_cell.length_c   1.000
_cell.angle_alpha   90.00
_cell.angle_beta   90.00
_cell.angle_gamma   90.00
#
_symmetry.space_group_name_H-M   'P 1'
#
loop_
_entity.id
_entity.type
_entity.pdbx_description
1 polymer ?
#
loop_
_entity_poly.entity_id
_entity_poly.type
_entity_poly.pdbx_seq_one_letter_code
_entity_poly.pdbx_strand_id
1 'polypeptide(L)'
;MYRAASYNPFNESVFLRTWTEDGQRIDTEMPFRPYLYLEKDGAEDAVSIFKTSLMKKTFKNSLERKKFVDNTANKRIFHNLGPEQQFLIDMYKDQNNDPKFSQFPLKVFLLDIEVDTTAEPGFPVPERAAVPINLITIYDTLTKSTHTWGLKEQYTPTLPDCIYHRCKNEQELILQFVDFWKSDYPDIASGWNSSGFDFPYIINRFMRIFGEDFVKQLSPVGNVRGRKVFTDMGKEVTVWNISGVSLIDYMDLYKAFSPGEKESFSLNYISEIELGEGKVAYNAVSLGELAQTDWKLFVDYNIQDVHLLVKLEDKLKFLEIARMIAYKGCTNFEAALGKVAVVTGAVAIQAHKQGMVIPTFPNNLDREAFEGGFVRDPERGIQKAIVSFDVNSLYPNTIITLNISPETKLGKVIQGDFENLANDPKGEITIRLLNDKIHTLSGEKFKEFLIKEKVALTKAGVLYSQKSKGILPNLIDQIYKERVEAKDRMSALKKELSQIEKVIKSKENRA
;
A
#
# COMPACT_ATOMS: atom_id res chain seq x y z
N MET A 1 -16.88 -7.80 -3.88
CA MET A 1 -15.89 -6.82 -4.30
C MET A 1 -14.61 -7.51 -4.75
N TYR A 2 -13.75 -6.82 -5.53
CA TYR A 2 -12.55 -7.43 -6.08
C TYR A 2 -11.55 -7.87 -5.00
N ARG A 3 -10.81 -8.93 -5.33
CA ARG A 3 -9.71 -9.48 -4.53
C ARG A 3 -8.39 -9.33 -5.26
N ALA A 4 -8.41 -9.46 -6.58
CA ALA A 4 -7.27 -9.24 -7.45
C ALA A 4 -7.75 -8.75 -8.80
N ALA A 5 -6.95 -7.90 -9.44
CA ALA A 5 -7.12 -7.50 -10.83
C ALA A 5 -5.75 -7.57 -11.52
N SER A 6 -5.69 -8.18 -12.69
CA SER A 6 -4.46 -8.27 -13.47
C SER A 6 -4.74 -8.09 -14.96
N TYR A 7 -4.14 -7.08 -15.58
CA TYR A 7 -4.31 -6.78 -16.98
C TYR A 7 -3.41 -7.63 -17.86
N ASN A 8 -4.03 -8.28 -18.85
CA ASN A 8 -3.31 -9.01 -19.90
C ASN A 8 -3.30 -8.20 -21.19
N PRO A 9 -2.15 -7.63 -21.61
CA PRO A 9 -2.07 -6.83 -22.83
C PRO A 9 -2.21 -7.65 -24.13
N PHE A 10 -2.05 -8.96 -24.09
CA PHE A 10 -2.17 -9.84 -25.26
C PHE A 10 -3.62 -10.23 -25.55
N ASN A 11 -4.41 -10.45 -24.51
CA ASN A 11 -5.83 -10.79 -24.59
C ASN A 11 -6.74 -9.56 -24.53
N GLU A 12 -6.20 -8.35 -24.32
CA GLU A 12 -6.97 -7.11 -24.12
C GLU A 12 -8.04 -7.26 -23.00
N SER A 13 -7.66 -7.91 -21.90
CA SER A 13 -8.59 -8.28 -20.83
C SER A 13 -7.99 -8.04 -19.45
N VAL A 14 -8.86 -7.96 -18.46
CA VAL A 14 -8.51 -7.98 -17.04
C VAL A 14 -9.02 -9.27 -16.42
N PHE A 15 -8.11 -10.04 -15.84
CA PHE A 15 -8.46 -11.06 -14.86
C PHE A 15 -8.96 -10.37 -13.60
N LEU A 16 -10.14 -10.76 -13.13
CA LEU A 16 -10.77 -10.21 -11.94
C LEU A 16 -11.22 -11.34 -11.02
N ARG A 17 -10.70 -11.33 -9.79
CA ARG A 17 -11.20 -12.21 -8.72
C ARG A 17 -12.14 -11.42 -7.83
N THR A 18 -13.34 -11.98 -7.60
CA THR A 18 -14.39 -11.36 -6.79
C THR A 18 -15.09 -12.38 -5.90
N TRP A 19 -15.91 -11.88 -4.98
CA TRP A 19 -16.95 -12.67 -4.32
C TRP A 19 -18.31 -12.31 -4.91
N THR A 20 -19.13 -13.33 -5.10
CA THR A 20 -20.54 -13.15 -5.45
C THR A 20 -21.36 -12.76 -4.22
N GLU A 21 -22.61 -12.32 -4.40
CA GLU A 21 -23.48 -11.93 -3.28
C GLU A 21 -23.85 -13.13 -2.38
N ASP A 22 -23.87 -14.33 -2.93
CA ASP A 22 -24.10 -15.61 -2.23
C ASP A 22 -22.83 -16.19 -1.58
N GLY A 23 -21.72 -15.47 -1.62
CA GLY A 23 -20.50 -15.83 -0.89
C GLY A 23 -19.61 -16.82 -1.63
N GLN A 24 -19.67 -16.91 -2.95
CA GLN A 24 -18.74 -17.70 -3.75
C GLN A 24 -17.60 -16.84 -4.27
N ARG A 25 -16.38 -17.37 -4.21
CA ARG A 25 -15.20 -16.74 -4.77
C ARG A 25 -15.04 -17.18 -6.21
N ILE A 26 -15.07 -16.22 -7.14
CA ILE A 26 -15.03 -16.49 -8.58
C ILE A 26 -13.92 -15.71 -9.26
N ASP A 27 -13.36 -16.34 -10.29
CA ASP A 27 -12.39 -15.75 -11.21
C ASP A 27 -13.07 -15.51 -12.56
N THR A 28 -12.96 -14.29 -13.08
CA THR A 28 -13.56 -13.90 -14.37
C THR A 28 -12.53 -13.17 -15.22
N GLU A 29 -12.67 -13.26 -16.54
CA GLU A 29 -11.89 -12.49 -17.49
C GLU A 29 -12.81 -11.51 -18.20
N MET A 30 -12.48 -10.20 -18.11
CA MET A 30 -13.31 -9.13 -18.64
C MET A 30 -12.55 -8.35 -19.71
N PRO A 31 -13.13 -8.14 -20.91
CA PRO A 31 -12.50 -7.31 -21.94
C PRO A 31 -12.25 -5.90 -21.41
N PHE A 32 -11.04 -5.38 -21.63
CA PHE A 32 -10.70 -4.02 -21.23
C PHE A 32 -9.64 -3.43 -22.16
N ARG A 33 -9.96 -2.25 -22.70
CA ARG A 33 -9.05 -1.45 -23.50
C ARG A 33 -8.64 -0.20 -22.75
N PRO A 34 -7.36 -0.02 -22.40
CA PRO A 34 -6.89 1.15 -21.69
C PRO A 34 -7.10 2.41 -22.53
N TYR A 35 -7.38 3.52 -21.85
CA TYR A 35 -7.64 4.81 -22.48
C TYR A 35 -6.95 5.94 -21.74
N LEU A 36 -6.98 7.13 -22.33
CA LEU A 36 -6.61 8.39 -21.72
C LEU A 36 -7.46 9.50 -22.35
N TYR A 37 -7.33 10.71 -21.84
CA TYR A 37 -7.96 11.88 -22.44
C TYR A 37 -6.93 12.90 -22.89
N LEU A 38 -7.27 13.63 -23.95
CA LEU A 38 -6.49 14.70 -24.54
C LEU A 38 -7.34 15.97 -24.61
N GLU A 39 -6.72 17.14 -24.41
CA GLU A 39 -7.40 18.40 -24.64
C GLU A 39 -7.76 18.56 -26.12
N LYS A 40 -9.03 18.87 -26.37
CA LYS A 40 -9.56 19.15 -27.71
C LYS A 40 -10.77 20.05 -27.61
N ASP A 41 -10.70 21.22 -28.19
CA ASP A 41 -11.79 22.17 -28.21
C ASP A 41 -13.05 21.56 -28.83
N GLY A 42 -14.19 21.79 -28.17
CA GLY A 42 -15.47 21.25 -28.61
C GLY A 42 -15.71 19.76 -28.38
N ALA A 43 -14.75 19.05 -27.73
CA ALA A 43 -14.98 17.66 -27.33
C ALA A 43 -15.93 17.61 -26.10
N GLU A 44 -16.78 16.56 -26.06
CA GLU A 44 -17.80 16.38 -25.04
C GLU A 44 -17.62 15.10 -24.21
N ASP A 45 -16.54 14.34 -24.42
CA ASP A 45 -16.33 13.05 -23.73
C ASP A 45 -16.08 13.21 -22.24
N ALA A 46 -15.43 14.30 -21.83
CA ALA A 46 -15.18 14.64 -20.43
C ALA A 46 -14.71 16.10 -20.28
N VAL A 47 -14.66 16.55 -19.03
CA VAL A 47 -14.11 17.88 -18.67
C VAL A 47 -12.92 17.67 -17.73
N SER A 48 -11.82 18.39 -17.94
CA SER A 48 -10.70 18.35 -17.00
C SER A 48 -11.01 19.09 -15.70
N ILE A 49 -10.23 18.83 -14.65
CA ILE A 49 -10.28 19.67 -13.43
C ILE A 49 -9.98 21.14 -13.70
N PHE A 50 -9.35 21.48 -14.83
CA PHE A 50 -9.08 22.86 -15.29
C PHE A 50 -10.22 23.43 -16.17
N LYS A 51 -11.34 22.69 -16.29
CA LYS A 51 -12.52 23.07 -17.11
C LYS A 51 -12.24 23.13 -18.62
N THR A 52 -11.25 22.39 -19.10
CA THR A 52 -11.00 22.22 -20.54
C THR A 52 -11.76 21.00 -21.07
N SER A 53 -12.24 21.10 -22.30
CA SER A 53 -12.90 19.98 -23.00
C SER A 53 -11.92 18.88 -23.34
N LEU A 54 -12.31 17.63 -23.13
CA LEU A 54 -11.45 16.46 -23.30
C LEU A 54 -12.06 15.44 -24.27
N MET A 55 -11.24 14.92 -25.15
CA MET A 55 -11.53 13.79 -26.04
C MET A 55 -10.94 12.51 -25.48
N LYS A 56 -11.77 11.47 -25.34
CA LYS A 56 -11.32 10.13 -24.94
C LYS A 56 -10.60 9.43 -26.10
N LYS A 57 -9.41 8.89 -25.83
CA LYS A 57 -8.65 8.08 -26.79
C LYS A 57 -8.42 6.70 -26.19
N THR A 58 -8.99 5.68 -26.81
CA THR A 58 -8.85 4.26 -26.43
C THR A 58 -7.74 3.63 -27.27
N PHE A 59 -7.01 2.70 -26.68
CA PHE A 59 -5.91 1.95 -27.29
C PHE A 59 -6.23 0.46 -27.28
N LYS A 60 -5.65 -0.26 -28.24
CA LYS A 60 -5.76 -1.71 -28.29
C LYS A 60 -5.26 -2.35 -27.00
N ASN A 61 -4.08 -1.92 -26.53
CA ASN A 61 -3.49 -2.41 -25.29
C ASN A 61 -2.59 -1.36 -24.62
N SER A 62 -2.04 -1.71 -23.45
CA SER A 62 -1.17 -0.82 -22.69
C SER A 62 0.17 -0.50 -23.37
N LEU A 63 0.66 -1.38 -24.23
CA LEU A 63 1.91 -1.16 -24.98
C LEU A 63 1.72 -0.07 -26.05
N GLU A 64 0.59 -0.11 -26.78
CA GLU A 64 0.24 0.93 -27.75
C GLU A 64 0.03 2.28 -27.04
N ARG A 65 -0.68 2.28 -25.90
CA ARG A 65 -0.87 3.48 -25.07
C ARG A 65 0.47 4.06 -24.62
N LYS A 66 1.38 3.22 -24.11
CA LYS A 66 2.71 3.65 -23.69
C LYS A 66 3.49 4.31 -24.82
N LYS A 67 3.55 3.67 -26.00
CA LYS A 67 4.20 4.24 -27.20
C LYS A 67 3.60 5.59 -27.56
N PHE A 68 2.28 5.74 -27.47
CA PHE A 68 1.61 7.01 -27.74
C PHE A 68 2.03 8.09 -26.73
N VAL A 69 2.04 7.77 -25.43
CA VAL A 69 2.43 8.70 -24.34
C VAL A 69 3.89 9.13 -24.52
N ASP A 70 4.78 8.18 -24.78
CA ASP A 70 6.22 8.46 -24.95
C ASP A 70 6.49 9.39 -26.16
N ASN A 71 5.67 9.29 -27.22
CA ASN A 71 5.77 10.13 -28.41
C ASN A 71 5.00 11.47 -28.32
N THR A 72 4.32 11.74 -27.21
CA THR A 72 3.41 12.91 -27.06
C THR A 72 3.99 13.95 -26.09
N ALA A 73 5.30 14.20 -26.15
CA ALA A 73 6.10 14.94 -25.15
C ALA A 73 5.58 16.34 -24.75
N ASN A 74 4.71 17.02 -25.55
CA ASN A 74 4.26 18.38 -25.30
C ASN A 74 2.74 18.55 -25.13
N LYS A 75 1.96 17.46 -25.04
CA LYS A 75 0.50 17.55 -24.85
C LYS A 75 0.13 17.18 -23.45
N ARG A 76 -0.80 17.93 -22.85
CA ARG A 76 -1.39 17.54 -21.58
C ARG A 76 -2.21 16.25 -21.76
N ILE A 77 -1.86 15.24 -21.00
CA ILE A 77 -2.51 13.94 -20.97
C ILE A 77 -3.26 13.84 -19.62
N PHE A 78 -4.46 13.29 -19.67
CA PHE A 78 -5.30 13.10 -18.49
C PHE A 78 -5.64 11.63 -18.29
N HIS A 79 -5.78 11.21 -17.04
CA HIS A 79 -6.18 9.85 -16.63
C HIS A 79 -5.30 8.71 -17.16
N ASN A 80 -4.00 8.94 -17.29
CA ASN A 80 -3.05 7.89 -17.67
C ASN A 80 -2.65 7.07 -16.45
N LEU A 81 -3.60 6.29 -15.93
CA LEU A 81 -3.42 5.37 -14.80
C LEU A 81 -2.97 3.99 -15.28
N GLY A 82 -2.49 3.14 -14.38
CA GLY A 82 -2.28 1.72 -14.67
C GLY A 82 -3.57 1.05 -15.18
N PRO A 83 -3.50 0.12 -16.14
CA PRO A 83 -4.72 -0.50 -16.70
C PRO A 83 -5.59 -1.15 -15.64
N GLU A 84 -5.00 -1.84 -14.68
CA GLU A 84 -5.70 -2.47 -13.56
C GLU A 84 -6.45 -1.43 -12.72
N GLN A 85 -5.77 -0.35 -12.33
CA GLN A 85 -6.38 0.71 -11.53
C GLN A 85 -7.47 1.45 -12.30
N GLN A 86 -7.25 1.68 -13.60
CA GLN A 86 -8.24 2.30 -14.47
C GLN A 86 -9.52 1.46 -14.56
N PHE A 87 -9.37 0.15 -14.78
CA PHE A 87 -10.47 -0.80 -14.77
C PHE A 87 -11.21 -0.83 -13.42
N LEU A 88 -10.46 -0.89 -12.32
CA LEU A 88 -11.04 -0.93 -10.98
C LEU A 88 -11.80 0.36 -10.64
N ILE A 89 -11.31 1.53 -11.07
CA ILE A 89 -12.03 2.81 -10.90
C ILE A 89 -13.33 2.79 -11.71
N ASP A 90 -13.28 2.35 -12.95
CA ASP A 90 -14.48 2.30 -13.81
C ASP A 90 -15.56 1.39 -13.22
N MET A 91 -15.17 0.26 -12.62
CA MET A 91 -16.09 -0.73 -12.04
C MET A 91 -16.59 -0.37 -10.64
N TYR A 92 -15.74 0.25 -9.80
CA TYR A 92 -15.98 0.32 -8.35
C TYR A 92 -15.98 1.75 -7.76
N LYS A 93 -15.81 2.81 -8.56
CA LYS A 93 -15.75 4.19 -8.07
C LYS A 93 -16.94 4.60 -7.18
N ASP A 94 -18.12 4.07 -7.45
CA ASP A 94 -19.35 4.40 -6.71
C ASP A 94 -19.55 3.53 -5.47
N GLN A 95 -18.80 2.43 -5.36
CA GLN A 95 -18.91 1.42 -4.31
C GLN A 95 -17.72 1.43 -3.33
N ASN A 96 -16.69 2.23 -3.55
CA ASN A 96 -15.43 2.17 -2.82
C ASN A 96 -15.53 2.45 -1.30
N ASN A 97 -16.67 2.90 -0.82
CA ASN A 97 -16.99 3.11 0.60
C ASN A 97 -18.09 2.19 1.13
N ASP A 98 -18.56 1.20 0.35
CA ASP A 98 -19.63 0.30 0.79
C ASP A 98 -19.10 -0.64 1.89
N PRO A 99 -19.72 -0.69 3.09
CA PRO A 99 -19.36 -1.61 4.16
C PRO A 99 -19.41 -3.08 3.76
N LYS A 100 -20.20 -3.44 2.75
CA LYS A 100 -20.25 -4.81 2.18
C LYS A 100 -18.89 -5.30 1.67
N PHE A 101 -17.95 -4.41 1.43
CA PHE A 101 -16.59 -4.76 1.01
C PHE A 101 -15.79 -5.58 2.02
N SER A 102 -16.07 -5.37 3.31
CA SER A 102 -15.47 -6.15 4.39
C SER A 102 -16.26 -7.40 4.76
N GLN A 103 -17.41 -7.63 4.13
CA GLN A 103 -18.33 -8.71 4.49
C GLN A 103 -17.72 -10.11 4.31
N PHE A 104 -16.87 -10.29 3.29
CA PHE A 104 -16.26 -11.59 3.02
C PHE A 104 -14.77 -11.56 3.41
N PRO A 105 -14.27 -12.63 4.07
CA PRO A 105 -12.88 -12.70 4.49
C PRO A 105 -11.92 -12.73 3.30
N LEU A 106 -10.66 -12.33 3.54
CA LEU A 106 -9.57 -12.55 2.60
C LEU A 106 -9.05 -13.98 2.76
N LYS A 107 -8.74 -14.64 1.65
CA LYS A 107 -7.90 -15.82 1.68
C LYS A 107 -6.44 -15.40 1.71
N VAL A 108 -5.81 -15.54 2.86
CA VAL A 108 -4.41 -15.20 3.05
C VAL A 108 -3.62 -16.47 3.34
N PHE A 109 -2.50 -16.62 2.65
CA PHE A 109 -1.46 -17.57 3.02
C PHE A 109 -0.37 -16.83 3.80
N LEU A 110 -0.26 -17.13 5.11
CA LEU A 110 0.89 -16.71 5.92
C LEU A 110 1.93 -17.81 5.83
N LEU A 111 3.13 -17.48 5.34
CA LEU A 111 4.13 -18.47 5.03
C LEU A 111 5.50 -18.13 5.62
N ASP A 112 6.29 -19.17 5.82
CA ASP A 112 7.70 -19.12 6.17
C ASP A 112 8.43 -20.32 5.57
N ILE A 113 9.72 -20.18 5.20
CA ILE A 113 10.54 -21.23 4.65
C ILE A 113 11.82 -21.42 5.44
N GLU A 114 12.30 -22.67 5.48
CA GLU A 114 13.62 -22.98 5.98
C GLU A 114 14.47 -23.66 4.90
N VAL A 115 15.71 -23.22 4.79
CA VAL A 115 16.66 -23.71 3.78
C VAL A 115 17.86 -24.39 4.43
N ASP A 116 18.56 -25.22 3.68
CA ASP A 116 19.73 -25.94 4.18
C ASP A 116 20.96 -25.02 4.31
N THR A 117 21.13 -24.44 5.49
CA THR A 117 22.26 -23.55 5.79
C THR A 117 23.59 -24.31 6.03
N THR A 118 23.60 -25.66 5.99
CA THR A 118 24.81 -26.44 6.14
C THR A 118 25.54 -26.71 4.82
N ALA A 119 24.83 -26.54 3.70
CA ALA A 119 25.36 -26.82 2.38
C ALA A 119 26.33 -25.74 1.85
N GLU A 120 26.22 -24.50 2.31
CA GLU A 120 27.12 -23.41 1.96
C GLU A 120 27.41 -22.53 3.19
N PRO A 121 28.65 -21.99 3.36
CA PRO A 121 28.96 -21.06 4.45
C PRO A 121 28.24 -19.73 4.27
N GLY A 122 27.68 -19.19 5.35
CA GLY A 122 27.05 -17.87 5.40
C GLY A 122 25.52 -17.89 5.22
N PHE A 123 24.93 -16.72 5.12
CA PHE A 123 23.48 -16.58 4.93
C PHE A 123 23.10 -16.85 3.48
N PRO A 124 22.13 -17.71 3.19
CA PRO A 124 21.72 -18.03 1.83
C PRO A 124 21.17 -16.80 1.09
N VAL A 125 21.69 -16.56 -0.12
CA VAL A 125 21.33 -15.41 -0.96
C VAL A 125 20.11 -15.76 -1.82
N PRO A 126 18.97 -15.07 -1.68
CA PRO A 126 17.73 -15.39 -2.40
C PRO A 126 17.87 -15.34 -3.92
N GLU A 127 18.68 -14.43 -4.46
CA GLU A 127 18.91 -14.30 -5.90
C GLU A 127 19.65 -15.52 -6.47
N ARG A 128 20.47 -16.20 -5.66
CA ARG A 128 21.16 -17.43 -6.06
C ARG A 128 20.29 -18.66 -5.82
N ALA A 129 19.55 -18.68 -4.71
CA ALA A 129 18.76 -19.81 -4.23
C ALA A 129 19.52 -21.15 -4.41
N ALA A 130 20.78 -21.18 -3.91
CA ALA A 130 21.74 -22.25 -4.23
C ALA A 130 21.44 -23.53 -3.46
N VAL A 131 20.98 -23.38 -2.20
CA VAL A 131 20.78 -24.52 -1.30
C VAL A 131 19.33 -24.99 -1.27
N PRO A 132 19.07 -26.27 -0.92
CA PRO A 132 17.70 -26.81 -0.90
C PRO A 132 16.79 -26.14 0.13
N ILE A 133 15.50 -26.08 -0.19
CA ILE A 133 14.45 -25.77 0.78
C ILE A 133 14.15 -27.04 1.58
N ASN A 134 14.28 -26.94 2.90
CA ASN A 134 14.03 -28.05 3.83
C ASN A 134 12.58 -28.12 4.30
N LEU A 135 11.98 -26.96 4.55
CA LEU A 135 10.59 -26.79 5.00
C LEU A 135 9.92 -25.64 4.27
N ILE A 136 8.64 -25.81 4.00
CA ILE A 136 7.70 -24.72 3.68
C ILE A 136 6.50 -24.90 4.58
N THR A 137 6.14 -23.85 5.33
CA THR A 137 4.91 -23.85 6.14
C THR A 137 3.97 -22.74 5.65
N ILE A 138 2.69 -23.07 5.49
CA ILE A 138 1.61 -22.14 5.19
C ILE A 138 0.50 -22.28 6.23
N TYR A 139 -0.03 -21.16 6.70
CA TYR A 139 -1.32 -21.08 7.36
C TYR A 139 -2.35 -20.48 6.40
N ASP A 140 -3.44 -21.20 6.12
CA ASP A 140 -4.57 -20.71 5.34
C ASP A 140 -5.63 -20.10 6.26
N THR A 141 -5.88 -18.81 6.11
CA THR A 141 -6.81 -18.07 6.97
C THR A 141 -8.29 -18.44 6.76
N LEU A 142 -8.67 -18.97 5.59
CA LEU A 142 -10.06 -19.42 5.33
C LEU A 142 -10.35 -20.75 5.98
N THR A 143 -9.49 -21.74 5.78
CA THR A 143 -9.64 -23.09 6.35
C THR A 143 -9.17 -23.16 7.79
N LYS A 144 -8.38 -22.17 8.24
CA LYS A 144 -7.71 -22.12 9.54
C LYS A 144 -6.80 -23.33 9.79
N SER A 145 -6.19 -23.86 8.73
CA SER A 145 -5.31 -25.01 8.77
C SER A 145 -3.87 -24.61 8.44
N THR A 146 -2.93 -25.28 9.10
CA THR A 146 -1.50 -25.16 8.84
C THR A 146 -1.03 -26.36 8.03
N HIS A 147 -0.31 -26.11 6.94
CA HIS A 147 0.29 -27.13 6.10
C HIS A 147 1.80 -26.94 6.09
N THR A 148 2.54 -27.99 6.43
CA THR A 148 4.00 -27.99 6.43
C THR A 148 4.52 -29.12 5.56
N TRP A 149 5.33 -28.79 4.55
CA TRP A 149 6.05 -29.77 3.71
C TRP A 149 7.49 -29.87 4.18
N GLY A 150 7.96 -31.07 4.44
CA GLY A 150 9.32 -31.32 4.97
C GLY A 150 10.00 -32.53 4.39
N LEU A 151 11.35 -32.49 4.34
CA LEU A 151 12.19 -33.48 3.64
C LEU A 151 12.52 -34.74 4.45
N LYS A 152 12.39 -34.69 5.78
CA LYS A 152 12.79 -35.81 6.63
C LYS A 152 11.59 -36.42 7.33
N GLU A 153 11.83 -37.25 8.23
CA GLU A 153 11.04 -38.12 9.09
C GLU A 153 9.53 -37.78 9.18
N GLN A 154 8.74 -38.75 9.56
CA GLN A 154 7.35 -38.55 9.86
C GLN A 154 7.22 -37.72 11.14
N TYR A 155 6.63 -36.56 11.04
CA TYR A 155 6.33 -35.65 12.14
C TYR A 155 4.85 -35.71 12.47
N THR A 156 4.51 -35.77 13.76
CA THR A 156 3.14 -35.64 14.21
C THR A 156 3.01 -34.25 14.84
N PRO A 157 2.22 -33.35 14.22
CA PRO A 157 2.02 -32.00 14.74
C PRO A 157 1.50 -32.00 16.17
N THR A 158 2.02 -31.10 16.99
CA THR A 158 1.56 -30.87 18.35
C THR A 158 0.36 -29.92 18.41
N LEU A 159 0.20 -29.08 17.37
CA LEU A 159 -0.90 -28.14 17.26
C LEU A 159 -2.09 -28.76 16.51
N PRO A 160 -3.33 -28.49 16.95
CA PRO A 160 -4.51 -28.88 16.19
C PRO A 160 -4.52 -28.20 14.82
N ASP A 161 -5.21 -28.79 13.85
CA ASP A 161 -5.36 -28.27 12.49
C ASP A 161 -4.04 -28.05 11.73
N CYS A 162 -2.96 -28.74 12.14
CA CYS A 162 -1.67 -28.75 11.49
C CYS A 162 -1.47 -30.08 10.75
N ILE A 163 -1.16 -30.03 9.45
CA ILE A 163 -0.95 -31.18 8.57
C ILE A 163 0.49 -31.17 8.09
N TYR A 164 1.23 -32.23 8.40
CA TYR A 164 2.59 -32.42 7.93
C TYR A 164 2.63 -33.33 6.70
N HIS A 165 3.20 -32.81 5.61
CA HIS A 165 3.40 -33.50 4.35
C HIS A 165 4.86 -33.94 4.24
N ARG A 166 5.11 -35.24 4.47
CA ARG A 166 6.44 -35.81 4.29
C ARG A 166 6.77 -35.92 2.81
N CYS A 167 7.90 -35.35 2.41
CA CYS A 167 8.44 -35.40 1.06
C CYS A 167 9.76 -36.20 1.01
N LYS A 168 9.97 -36.99 -0.04
CA LYS A 168 11.17 -37.81 -0.22
C LYS A 168 12.39 -36.97 -0.60
N ASN A 169 12.16 -35.88 -1.29
CA ASN A 169 13.19 -34.96 -1.77
C ASN A 169 12.58 -33.58 -2.02
N GLU A 170 13.41 -32.60 -2.31
CA GLU A 170 12.98 -31.21 -2.56
C GLU A 170 12.03 -31.06 -3.79
N GLN A 171 12.25 -31.87 -4.84
CA GLN A 171 11.37 -31.83 -6.00
C GLN A 171 9.93 -32.21 -5.64
N GLU A 172 9.75 -33.27 -4.84
CA GLU A 172 8.44 -33.70 -4.36
C GLU A 172 7.83 -32.62 -3.44
N LEU A 173 8.64 -31.99 -2.57
CA LEU A 173 8.21 -30.91 -1.71
C LEU A 173 7.65 -29.73 -2.56
N ILE A 174 8.40 -29.29 -3.55
CA ILE A 174 8.01 -28.19 -4.43
C ILE A 174 6.73 -28.54 -5.22
N LEU A 175 6.65 -29.76 -5.77
CA LEU A 175 5.47 -30.19 -6.53
C LEU A 175 4.21 -30.23 -5.66
N GLN A 176 4.28 -30.82 -4.47
CA GLN A 176 3.14 -30.87 -3.54
C GLN A 176 2.72 -29.48 -3.06
N PHE A 177 3.71 -28.60 -2.77
CA PHE A 177 3.45 -27.22 -2.40
C PHE A 177 2.75 -26.46 -3.54
N VAL A 178 3.23 -26.57 -4.78
CA VAL A 178 2.61 -25.89 -5.94
C VAL A 178 1.23 -26.45 -6.23
N ASP A 179 1.01 -27.76 -6.07
CA ASP A 179 -0.30 -28.36 -6.22
C ASP A 179 -1.31 -27.83 -5.18
N PHE A 180 -0.88 -27.69 -3.93
CA PHE A 180 -1.69 -27.07 -2.89
C PHE A 180 -1.97 -25.59 -3.22
N TRP A 181 -0.94 -24.82 -3.58
CA TRP A 181 -1.06 -23.39 -3.91
C TRP A 181 -2.05 -23.12 -5.03
N LYS A 182 -1.98 -23.89 -6.12
CA LYS A 182 -2.85 -23.71 -7.29
C LYS A 182 -4.23 -24.34 -7.14
N SER A 183 -4.45 -25.23 -6.17
CA SER A 183 -5.77 -25.82 -5.93
C SER A 183 -6.80 -24.77 -5.55
N ASP A 184 -6.37 -23.71 -4.83
CA ASP A 184 -7.18 -22.53 -4.52
C ASP A 184 -6.28 -21.34 -4.18
N TYR A 185 -5.86 -20.60 -5.19
CA TYR A 185 -4.92 -19.47 -5.07
C TYR A 185 -5.32 -18.48 -3.99
N PRO A 186 -4.39 -17.99 -3.15
CA PRO A 186 -4.69 -16.96 -2.16
C PRO A 186 -4.99 -15.61 -2.81
N ASP A 187 -5.67 -14.73 -2.07
CA ASP A 187 -5.82 -13.31 -2.42
C ASP A 187 -4.54 -12.56 -2.08
N ILE A 188 -3.96 -12.92 -0.92
CA ILE A 188 -2.70 -12.36 -0.41
C ILE A 188 -1.81 -13.51 0.05
N ALA A 189 -0.53 -13.41 -0.27
CA ALA A 189 0.51 -14.22 0.36
C ALA A 189 1.45 -13.28 1.14
N SER A 190 1.73 -13.63 2.40
CA SER A 190 2.48 -12.78 3.33
C SER A 190 3.38 -13.61 4.23
N GLY A 191 4.44 -13.01 4.72
CA GLY A 191 5.38 -13.57 5.67
C GLY A 191 6.16 -12.45 6.34
N TRP A 192 7.05 -12.77 7.26
CA TRP A 192 7.92 -11.80 7.92
C TRP A 192 9.21 -11.61 7.15
N ASN A 193 9.47 -10.42 6.61
CA ASN A 193 10.56 -10.14 5.68
C ASN A 193 10.49 -10.97 4.38
N SER A 194 9.30 -11.39 4.02
CA SER A 194 9.07 -12.33 2.93
C SER A 194 9.36 -11.74 1.55
N SER A 195 9.29 -10.44 1.37
CA SER A 195 9.73 -9.75 0.15
C SER A 195 11.25 -9.70 0.03
N GLY A 196 11.97 -9.74 1.16
CA GLY A 196 13.42 -9.77 1.21
C GLY A 196 14.03 -11.18 1.10
N PHE A 197 13.29 -12.22 1.50
CA PHE A 197 13.83 -13.58 1.54
C PHE A 197 12.90 -14.63 0.93
N ASP A 198 11.76 -14.94 1.52
CA ASP A 198 10.97 -16.13 1.20
C ASP A 198 10.51 -16.18 -0.25
N PHE A 199 9.80 -15.14 -0.74
CA PHE A 199 9.30 -15.12 -2.11
C PHE A 199 10.41 -15.10 -3.16
N PRO A 200 11.45 -14.26 -3.04
CA PRO A 200 12.59 -14.34 -3.95
C PRO A 200 13.27 -15.72 -3.92
N TYR A 201 13.41 -16.32 -2.76
CA TYR A 201 14.03 -17.64 -2.64
C TYR A 201 13.19 -18.74 -3.31
N ILE A 202 11.90 -18.83 -2.98
CA ILE A 202 10.94 -19.76 -3.58
C ILE A 202 10.97 -19.65 -5.10
N ILE A 203 10.79 -18.43 -5.63
CA ILE A 203 10.70 -18.21 -7.08
C ILE A 203 12.01 -18.58 -7.77
N ASN A 204 13.15 -18.13 -7.26
CA ASN A 204 14.45 -18.42 -7.86
C ASN A 204 14.83 -19.90 -7.72
N ARG A 205 14.47 -20.54 -6.61
CA ARG A 205 14.74 -21.98 -6.40
C ARG A 205 13.91 -22.84 -7.34
N PHE A 206 12.63 -22.52 -7.49
CA PHE A 206 11.74 -23.22 -8.43
C PHE A 206 12.20 -23.06 -9.88
N MET A 207 12.61 -21.83 -10.27
CA MET A 207 13.22 -21.61 -11.59
C MET A 207 14.49 -22.42 -11.80
N ARG A 208 15.33 -22.53 -10.78
CA ARG A 208 16.59 -23.29 -10.84
C ARG A 208 16.36 -24.79 -11.04
N ILE A 209 15.33 -25.34 -10.43
CA ILE A 209 15.06 -26.79 -10.47
C ILE A 209 14.19 -27.19 -11.67
N PHE A 210 13.13 -26.40 -11.95
CA PHE A 210 12.10 -26.75 -12.92
C PHE A 210 12.02 -25.80 -14.13
N GLY A 211 12.76 -24.70 -14.13
CA GLY A 211 12.73 -23.69 -15.18
C GLY A 211 11.67 -22.61 -14.98
N GLU A 212 11.75 -21.56 -15.82
CA GLU A 212 10.88 -20.37 -15.70
C GLU A 212 9.40 -20.68 -15.92
N ASP A 213 9.07 -21.62 -16.81
CA ASP A 213 7.67 -21.97 -17.10
C ASP A 213 6.97 -22.62 -15.89
N PHE A 214 7.71 -23.32 -15.05
CA PHE A 214 7.15 -23.93 -13.85
C PHE A 214 6.65 -22.88 -12.85
N VAL A 215 7.41 -21.82 -12.66
CA VAL A 215 7.08 -20.73 -11.72
C VAL A 215 5.79 -20.01 -12.10
N LYS A 216 5.42 -20.00 -13.37
CA LYS A 216 4.16 -19.42 -13.84
C LYS A 216 2.92 -20.06 -13.18
N GLN A 217 3.05 -21.30 -12.66
CA GLN A 217 1.98 -21.97 -11.93
C GLN A 217 1.65 -21.32 -10.58
N LEU A 218 2.51 -20.45 -10.04
CA LEU A 218 2.19 -19.65 -8.85
C LEU A 218 1.14 -18.57 -9.13
N SER A 219 0.90 -18.24 -10.40
CA SER A 219 -0.08 -17.23 -10.83
C SER A 219 -1.30 -17.88 -11.48
N PRO A 220 -2.53 -17.49 -11.09
CA PRO A 220 -3.75 -17.99 -11.75
C PRO A 220 -3.85 -17.59 -13.22
N VAL A 221 -3.07 -16.59 -13.65
CA VAL A 221 -2.99 -16.12 -15.05
C VAL A 221 -1.66 -16.45 -15.73
N GLY A 222 -0.82 -17.29 -15.10
CA GLY A 222 0.44 -17.73 -15.67
C GLY A 222 1.49 -16.61 -15.84
N ASN A 223 1.46 -15.58 -15.01
CA ASN A 223 2.36 -14.44 -15.16
C ASN A 223 3.06 -14.11 -13.84
N VAL A 224 4.35 -14.43 -13.75
CA VAL A 224 5.26 -14.09 -12.64
C VAL A 224 6.40 -13.26 -13.20
N ARG A 225 6.65 -12.09 -12.63
CA ARG A 225 7.67 -11.14 -13.13
C ARG A 225 8.51 -10.56 -12.02
N GLY A 226 9.81 -10.54 -12.21
CA GLY A 226 10.76 -9.79 -11.40
C GLY A 226 11.04 -8.41 -12.00
N ARG A 227 11.05 -7.37 -11.17
CA ARG A 227 11.48 -6.03 -11.53
C ARG A 227 12.64 -5.60 -10.66
N LYS A 228 13.75 -5.24 -11.27
CA LYS A 228 14.91 -4.67 -10.57
C LYS A 228 14.59 -3.27 -10.08
N VAL A 229 14.86 -3.02 -8.82
CA VAL A 229 14.72 -1.72 -8.16
C VAL A 229 15.97 -1.45 -7.32
N PHE A 230 16.28 -0.17 -7.13
CA PHE A 230 17.35 0.23 -6.20
C PHE A 230 16.73 0.59 -4.85
N THR A 231 17.31 0.05 -3.78
CA THR A 231 16.96 0.46 -2.41
C THR A 231 17.52 1.85 -2.12
N ASP A 232 17.07 2.47 -1.03
CA ASP A 232 17.58 3.77 -0.58
C ASP A 232 19.10 3.76 -0.33
N MET A 233 19.67 2.60 -0.04
CA MET A 233 21.12 2.39 0.10
C MET A 233 21.83 2.07 -1.22
N GLY A 234 21.16 2.19 -2.37
CA GLY A 234 21.74 1.95 -3.69
C GLY A 234 21.95 0.47 -4.06
N LYS A 235 21.48 -0.47 -3.26
CA LYS A 235 21.56 -1.91 -3.57
C LYS A 235 20.47 -2.28 -4.58
N GLU A 236 20.84 -2.95 -5.69
CA GLU A 236 19.86 -3.53 -6.63
C GLU A 236 19.21 -4.76 -5.99
N VAL A 237 17.88 -4.80 -5.97
CA VAL A 237 17.08 -5.95 -5.53
C VAL A 237 15.99 -6.23 -6.55
N THR A 238 15.56 -7.49 -6.63
CA THR A 238 14.44 -7.88 -7.51
C THR A 238 13.15 -7.96 -6.69
N VAL A 239 12.20 -7.11 -7.04
CA VAL A 239 10.82 -7.18 -6.49
C VAL A 239 10.00 -8.07 -7.41
N TRP A 240 9.44 -9.12 -6.85
CA TRP A 240 8.62 -10.08 -7.58
C TRP A 240 7.14 -9.70 -7.52
N ASN A 241 6.45 -9.98 -8.61
CA ASN A 241 5.00 -9.85 -8.73
C ASN A 241 4.42 -11.14 -9.29
N ILE A 242 3.41 -11.67 -8.61
CA ILE A 242 2.61 -12.81 -9.05
C ILE A 242 1.24 -12.28 -9.43
N SER A 243 0.96 -12.18 -10.73
CA SER A 243 -0.32 -11.64 -11.22
C SER A 243 -1.50 -12.47 -10.69
N GLY A 244 -2.46 -11.80 -10.06
CA GLY A 244 -3.63 -12.42 -9.44
C GLY A 244 -3.45 -12.89 -7.99
N VAL A 245 -2.24 -12.69 -7.41
CA VAL A 245 -1.95 -12.90 -5.98
C VAL A 245 -1.14 -11.70 -5.47
N SER A 246 -1.62 -11.00 -4.46
CA SER A 246 -0.90 -9.87 -3.87
C SER A 246 0.19 -10.37 -2.90
N LEU A 247 1.46 -10.09 -3.20
CA LEU A 247 2.56 -10.34 -2.27
C LEU A 247 2.70 -9.15 -1.33
N ILE A 248 2.56 -9.38 -0.03
CA ILE A 248 2.64 -8.32 0.99
C ILE A 248 3.54 -8.78 2.12
N ASP A 249 4.60 -8.04 2.40
CA ASP A 249 5.47 -8.30 3.53
C ASP A 249 4.86 -7.77 4.83
N TYR A 250 4.66 -8.65 5.82
CA TYR A 250 4.06 -8.27 7.09
C TYR A 250 4.96 -7.34 7.92
N MET A 251 6.29 -7.50 7.81
CA MET A 251 7.23 -6.58 8.46
C MET A 251 7.11 -5.16 7.91
N ASP A 252 6.89 -5.00 6.61
CA ASP A 252 6.69 -3.69 5.99
C ASP A 252 5.35 -3.06 6.40
N LEU A 253 4.29 -3.87 6.53
CA LEU A 253 3.03 -3.40 7.13
C LEU A 253 3.24 -2.94 8.57
N TYR A 254 3.98 -3.72 9.36
CA TYR A 254 4.28 -3.36 10.74
C TYR A 254 5.05 -2.04 10.84
N LYS A 255 6.08 -1.84 10.02
CA LYS A 255 6.83 -0.57 9.94
C LYS A 255 5.95 0.60 9.54
N ALA A 256 5.01 0.37 8.62
CA ALA A 256 4.14 1.43 8.10
C ALA A 256 3.02 1.84 9.06
N PHE A 257 2.46 0.90 9.81
CA PHE A 257 1.23 1.13 10.59
C PHE A 257 1.46 1.15 12.10
N SER A 258 2.57 0.61 12.60
CA SER A 258 2.90 0.67 14.02
C SER A 258 3.57 2.01 14.37
N PRO A 259 3.09 2.73 15.41
CA PRO A 259 3.68 3.98 15.81
C PRO A 259 5.01 3.78 16.56
N GLY A 260 5.91 4.74 16.39
CA GLY A 260 7.18 4.85 17.12
C GLY A 260 8.31 3.99 16.55
N GLU A 261 9.52 4.36 16.91
CA GLU A 261 10.73 3.62 16.56
C GLU A 261 10.86 2.36 17.41
N LYS A 262 11.40 1.30 16.82
CA LYS A 262 11.67 0.02 17.48
C LYS A 262 13.18 -0.25 17.43
N GLU A 263 13.70 -0.89 18.46
CA GLU A 263 15.12 -1.27 18.52
C GLU A 263 15.47 -2.34 17.47
N SER A 264 14.51 -3.21 17.17
CA SER A 264 14.65 -4.26 16.16
C SER A 264 13.32 -4.55 15.46
N PHE A 265 13.39 -5.00 14.21
CA PHE A 265 12.24 -5.50 13.45
C PHE A 265 12.35 -7.03 13.23
N SER A 266 13.11 -7.76 14.06
CA SER A 266 13.07 -9.22 14.02
C SER A 266 11.70 -9.74 14.50
N LEU A 267 11.24 -10.85 13.92
CA LEU A 267 9.96 -11.45 14.31
C LEU A 267 9.91 -11.75 15.81
N ASN A 268 11.01 -12.29 16.38
CA ASN A 268 11.10 -12.59 17.80
C ASN A 268 10.85 -11.34 18.66
N TYR A 269 11.60 -10.26 18.39
CA TYR A 269 11.49 -9.01 19.16
C TYR A 269 10.09 -8.39 19.08
N ILE A 270 9.52 -8.37 17.89
CA ILE A 270 8.18 -7.80 17.69
C ILE A 270 7.10 -8.67 18.34
N SER A 271 7.23 -9.99 18.26
CA SER A 271 6.29 -10.90 18.90
C SER A 271 6.35 -10.81 20.42
N GLU A 272 7.53 -10.68 21.01
CA GLU A 272 7.69 -10.46 22.45
C GLU A 272 7.02 -9.18 22.92
N ILE A 273 7.19 -8.06 22.17
CA ILE A 273 6.57 -6.78 22.52
C ILE A 273 5.07 -6.83 22.33
N GLU A 274 4.60 -7.37 21.22
CA GLU A 274 3.19 -7.31 20.88
C GLU A 274 2.38 -8.42 21.54
N LEU A 275 2.92 -9.62 21.68
CA LEU A 275 2.19 -10.80 22.15
C LEU A 275 2.63 -11.27 23.54
N GLY A 276 3.84 -10.89 23.99
CA GLY A 276 4.47 -11.48 25.17
C GLY A 276 4.98 -12.90 24.93
N GLU A 277 5.09 -13.31 23.67
CA GLU A 277 5.56 -14.64 23.25
C GLU A 277 6.67 -14.46 22.22
N GLY A 278 7.64 -15.38 22.21
CA GLY A 278 8.77 -15.39 21.27
C GLY A 278 8.84 -16.67 20.45
N LYS A 279 9.91 -16.78 19.69
CA LYS A 279 10.25 -17.98 18.93
C LYS A 279 10.56 -19.15 19.84
N VAL A 280 10.48 -20.37 19.30
CA VAL A 280 10.93 -21.58 20.00
C VAL A 280 12.41 -21.48 20.31
N ALA A 281 12.80 -21.67 21.58
CA ALA A 281 14.19 -21.71 21.97
C ALA A 281 14.84 -23.07 21.60
N TYR A 282 16.05 -23.02 21.10
CA TYR A 282 16.84 -24.21 20.79
C TYR A 282 18.29 -24.03 21.23
N ASN A 283 18.98 -25.16 21.48
CA ASN A 283 20.36 -25.18 21.97
C ASN A 283 21.41 -25.46 20.88
N ALA A 284 20.99 -25.61 19.61
CA ALA A 284 21.91 -25.80 18.48
C ALA A 284 22.62 -24.48 18.12
N VAL A 285 23.82 -24.59 17.54
CA VAL A 285 24.61 -23.40 17.10
C VAL A 285 23.94 -22.68 15.92
N SER A 286 23.19 -23.42 15.10
CA SER A 286 22.48 -22.88 13.94
C SER A 286 21.21 -23.68 13.64
N LEU A 287 20.31 -23.10 12.85
CA LEU A 287 19.11 -23.79 12.33
C LEU A 287 19.48 -24.99 11.44
N GLY A 288 20.59 -24.90 10.69
CA GLY A 288 21.09 -26.03 9.91
C GLY A 288 21.53 -27.20 10.78
N GLU A 289 22.21 -26.97 11.92
CA GLU A 289 22.53 -28.00 12.89
C GLU A 289 21.26 -28.56 13.53
N LEU A 290 20.30 -27.71 13.90
CA LEU A 290 19.03 -28.15 14.44
C LEU A 290 18.29 -29.08 13.48
N ALA A 291 18.26 -28.75 12.19
CA ALA A 291 17.67 -29.61 11.15
C ALA A 291 18.30 -30.99 11.04
N GLN A 292 19.57 -31.15 11.46
CA GLN A 292 20.28 -32.43 11.44
C GLN A 292 20.13 -33.22 12.75
N THR A 293 20.10 -32.52 13.89
CA THR A 293 20.11 -33.10 15.23
C THR A 293 18.73 -33.32 15.83
N ASP A 294 17.80 -32.41 15.58
CA ASP A 294 16.42 -32.50 16.07
C ASP A 294 15.43 -31.97 15.02
N TRP A 295 15.09 -32.84 14.08
CA TRP A 295 14.12 -32.50 13.01
C TRP A 295 12.75 -32.10 13.53
N LYS A 296 12.29 -32.71 14.62
CA LYS A 296 11.00 -32.38 15.21
C LYS A 296 10.97 -30.96 15.72
N LEU A 297 11.97 -30.54 16.49
CA LEU A 297 12.09 -29.19 17.01
C LEU A 297 12.28 -28.17 15.86
N PHE A 298 12.98 -28.54 14.79
CA PHE A 298 13.14 -27.70 13.61
C PHE A 298 11.81 -27.44 12.89
N VAL A 299 10.93 -28.45 12.77
CA VAL A 299 9.58 -28.30 12.23
C VAL A 299 8.71 -27.46 13.17
N ASP A 300 8.74 -27.72 14.48
CA ASP A 300 8.01 -26.93 15.48
C ASP A 300 8.42 -25.45 15.44
N TYR A 301 9.71 -25.16 15.22
CA TYR A 301 10.23 -23.81 15.08
C TYR A 301 9.60 -23.09 13.87
N ASN A 302 9.62 -23.68 12.68
CA ASN A 302 9.05 -23.08 11.47
C ASN A 302 7.52 -22.89 11.58
N ILE A 303 6.81 -23.85 12.16
CA ILE A 303 5.37 -23.74 12.42
C ILE A 303 5.10 -22.59 13.39
N GLN A 304 5.89 -22.44 14.46
CA GLN A 304 5.73 -21.38 15.44
C GLN A 304 5.93 -19.99 14.81
N ASP A 305 6.91 -19.83 13.90
CA ASP A 305 7.13 -18.58 13.20
C ASP A 305 5.90 -18.15 12.40
N VAL A 306 5.25 -19.07 11.70
CA VAL A 306 3.97 -18.80 11.02
C VAL A 306 2.84 -18.49 12.00
N HIS A 307 2.75 -19.21 13.12
CA HIS A 307 1.72 -18.97 14.14
C HIS A 307 1.89 -17.63 14.87
N LEU A 308 3.13 -17.15 15.03
CA LEU A 308 3.38 -15.81 15.53
C LEU A 308 2.81 -14.75 14.58
N LEU A 309 2.93 -14.94 13.26
CA LEU A 309 2.29 -14.06 12.27
C LEU A 309 0.77 -14.10 12.36
N VAL A 310 0.17 -15.28 12.54
CA VAL A 310 -1.28 -15.42 12.74
C VAL A 310 -1.74 -14.60 13.95
N LYS A 311 -1.06 -14.75 15.08
CA LYS A 311 -1.37 -14.02 16.31
C LYS A 311 -1.16 -12.50 16.16
N LEU A 312 -0.11 -12.08 15.45
CA LEU A 312 0.13 -10.68 15.14
C LEU A 312 -1.00 -10.11 14.28
N GLU A 313 -1.42 -10.80 13.21
CA GLU A 313 -2.54 -10.35 12.37
C GLU A 313 -3.86 -10.35 13.15
N ASP A 314 -4.10 -11.34 14.00
CA ASP A 314 -5.30 -11.38 14.84
C ASP A 314 -5.40 -10.17 15.79
N LYS A 315 -4.26 -9.73 16.33
CA LYS A 315 -4.17 -8.56 17.20
C LYS A 315 -4.19 -7.23 16.46
N LEU A 316 -3.40 -7.12 15.40
CA LEU A 316 -3.07 -5.84 14.75
C LEU A 316 -3.97 -5.53 13.55
N LYS A 317 -4.47 -6.56 12.85
CA LYS A 317 -5.34 -6.45 11.66
C LYS A 317 -4.75 -5.61 10.52
N PHE A 318 -3.43 -5.69 10.32
CA PHE A 318 -2.73 -4.86 9.34
C PHE A 318 -3.04 -5.23 7.88
N LEU A 319 -3.32 -6.50 7.59
CA LEU A 319 -3.79 -6.93 6.27
C LEU A 319 -5.18 -6.37 5.96
N GLU A 320 -6.06 -6.29 6.96
CA GLU A 320 -7.36 -5.64 6.81
C GLU A 320 -7.23 -4.13 6.57
N ILE A 321 -6.30 -3.48 7.26
CA ILE A 321 -5.98 -2.06 7.02
C ILE A 321 -5.45 -1.85 5.61
N ALA A 322 -4.52 -2.70 5.15
CA ALA A 322 -4.00 -2.66 3.78
C ALA A 322 -5.12 -2.82 2.74
N ARG A 323 -6.06 -3.76 2.96
CA ARG A 323 -7.25 -3.94 2.12
C ARG A 323 -8.09 -2.67 2.05
N MET A 324 -8.40 -2.07 3.19
CA MET A 324 -9.21 -0.84 3.24
C MET A 324 -8.53 0.31 2.49
N ILE A 325 -7.21 0.46 2.64
CA ILE A 325 -6.42 1.48 1.94
C ILE A 325 -6.45 1.23 0.42
N ALA A 326 -6.23 0.00 -0.02
CA ALA A 326 -6.26 -0.36 -1.43
C ALA A 326 -7.63 -0.06 -2.07
N TYR A 327 -8.71 -0.34 -1.36
CA TYR A 327 -10.07 -0.03 -1.83
C TYR A 327 -10.32 1.48 -1.96
N LYS A 328 -9.81 2.31 -1.06
CA LYS A 328 -9.93 3.78 -1.18
C LYS A 328 -9.25 4.31 -2.45
N GLY A 329 -8.19 3.66 -2.92
CA GLY A 329 -7.48 4.02 -4.15
C GLY A 329 -7.89 3.22 -5.38
N CYS A 330 -8.80 2.25 -5.28
CA CYS A 330 -9.07 1.26 -6.32
C CYS A 330 -7.78 0.64 -6.88
N THR A 331 -6.95 0.07 -6.01
CA THR A 331 -5.68 -0.58 -6.35
C THR A 331 -5.69 -2.03 -5.87
N ASN A 332 -4.79 -2.87 -6.39
CA ASN A 332 -4.49 -4.17 -5.78
C ASN A 332 -3.88 -3.98 -4.39
N PHE A 333 -3.92 -5.03 -3.55
CA PHE A 333 -3.53 -4.94 -2.14
C PHE A 333 -2.04 -4.68 -1.95
N GLU A 334 -1.16 -5.18 -2.81
CA GLU A 334 0.28 -4.91 -2.78
C GLU A 334 0.61 -3.42 -2.96
N ALA A 335 -0.29 -2.66 -3.58
CA ALA A 335 -0.13 -1.21 -3.74
C ALA A 335 -0.54 -0.40 -2.51
N ALA A 336 -1.08 -1.01 -1.45
CA ALA A 336 -1.58 -0.31 -0.26
C ALA A 336 -0.50 0.52 0.44
N LEU A 337 0.76 0.07 0.43
CA LEU A 337 1.90 0.82 0.94
C LEU A 337 2.42 1.88 -0.06
N GLY A 338 1.99 1.82 -1.31
CA GLY A 338 2.31 2.78 -2.37
C GLY A 338 1.47 4.04 -2.29
N LYS A 339 1.84 4.98 -1.41
CA LYS A 339 1.08 6.21 -1.11
C LYS A 339 0.63 6.97 -2.37
N VAL A 340 1.48 7.04 -3.40
CA VAL A 340 1.17 7.76 -4.65
C VAL A 340 0.03 7.10 -5.42
N ALA A 341 0.05 5.79 -5.60
CA ALA A 341 -0.99 5.05 -6.33
C ALA A 341 -2.36 5.18 -5.65
N VAL A 342 -2.39 5.00 -4.31
CA VAL A 342 -3.63 5.09 -3.52
C VAL A 342 -4.21 6.52 -3.56
N VAL A 343 -3.37 7.55 -3.33
CA VAL A 343 -3.84 8.94 -3.35
C VAL A 343 -4.30 9.34 -4.74
N THR A 344 -3.55 8.98 -5.79
CA THR A 344 -3.94 9.26 -7.18
C THR A 344 -5.29 8.63 -7.52
N GLY A 345 -5.51 7.36 -7.12
CA GLY A 345 -6.78 6.69 -7.32
C GLY A 345 -7.93 7.37 -6.57
N ALA A 346 -7.73 7.71 -5.30
CA ALA A 346 -8.74 8.38 -4.49
C ALA A 346 -9.13 9.77 -5.06
N VAL A 347 -8.14 10.54 -5.54
CA VAL A 347 -8.38 11.83 -6.20
C VAL A 347 -9.09 11.64 -7.54
N ALA A 348 -8.69 10.62 -8.33
CA ALA A 348 -9.37 10.30 -9.59
C ALA A 348 -10.84 9.95 -9.38
N ILE A 349 -11.15 9.14 -8.37
CA ILE A 349 -12.53 8.78 -8.00
C ILE A 349 -13.35 10.03 -7.65
N GLN A 350 -12.81 10.92 -6.83
CA GLN A 350 -13.49 12.15 -6.44
C GLN A 350 -13.71 13.09 -7.63
N ALA A 351 -12.76 13.19 -8.54
CA ALA A 351 -12.90 13.95 -9.78
C ALA A 351 -13.99 13.34 -10.67
N HIS A 352 -13.97 12.02 -10.88
CA HIS A 352 -14.98 11.32 -11.69
C HIS A 352 -16.40 11.46 -11.13
N LYS A 353 -16.58 11.44 -9.80
CA LYS A 353 -17.88 11.70 -9.16
C LYS A 353 -18.42 13.10 -9.47
N GLN A 354 -17.53 14.03 -9.79
CA GLN A 354 -17.89 15.40 -10.19
C GLN A 354 -17.89 15.60 -11.72
N GLY A 355 -17.80 14.52 -12.50
CA GLY A 355 -17.73 14.57 -13.97
C GLY A 355 -16.42 15.13 -14.52
N MET A 356 -15.37 15.17 -13.70
CA MET A 356 -14.07 15.74 -14.06
C MET A 356 -12.99 14.66 -14.15
N VAL A 357 -11.90 14.98 -14.88
CA VAL A 357 -10.75 14.10 -15.08
C VAL A 357 -9.46 14.80 -14.60
N ILE A 358 -8.62 14.05 -13.90
CA ILE A 358 -7.34 14.56 -13.38
C ILE A 358 -6.23 14.51 -14.45
N PRO A 359 -5.29 15.47 -14.44
CA PRO A 359 -4.13 15.44 -15.32
C PRO A 359 -3.16 14.33 -14.90
N THR A 360 -2.41 13.84 -15.87
CA THR A 360 -1.25 12.97 -15.63
C THR A 360 -0.02 13.84 -15.42
N PHE A 361 0.69 13.61 -14.33
CA PHE A 361 1.95 14.30 -14.10
C PHE A 361 3.04 13.73 -15.00
N PRO A 362 3.85 14.57 -15.68
CA PRO A 362 4.99 14.11 -16.44
C PRO A 362 6.03 13.45 -15.51
N ASN A 363 6.63 12.36 -15.99
CA ASN A 363 7.62 11.60 -15.21
C ASN A 363 8.92 12.38 -14.94
N ASN A 364 9.21 13.43 -15.74
CA ASN A 364 10.43 14.23 -15.70
C ASN A 364 10.14 15.67 -15.26
N LEU A 365 9.50 15.84 -14.11
CA LEU A 365 9.51 17.13 -13.45
C LEU A 365 10.89 17.31 -12.82
N ASP A 366 11.63 18.34 -13.26
CA ASP A 366 12.73 18.90 -12.45
C ASP A 366 12.11 19.32 -11.12
N ARG A 367 12.31 18.48 -10.11
CA ARG A 367 11.86 18.78 -8.77
C ARG A 367 12.81 19.80 -8.19
N GLU A 368 12.41 21.07 -8.21
CA GLU A 368 13.09 22.07 -7.40
C GLU A 368 13.11 21.57 -5.95
N ALA A 369 14.29 21.53 -5.35
CA ALA A 369 14.42 21.24 -3.94
C ALA A 369 13.66 22.33 -3.16
N PHE A 370 12.81 21.93 -2.23
CA PHE A 370 12.16 22.86 -1.30
C PHE A 370 12.75 22.68 0.08
N GLU A 371 12.85 23.78 0.81
CA GLU A 371 13.27 23.77 2.21
C GLU A 371 12.29 22.97 3.06
N GLY A 372 12.81 22.13 3.94
CA GLY A 372 12.02 21.43 4.95
C GLY A 372 11.40 22.38 5.96
N GLY A 373 10.66 21.84 6.92
CA GLY A 373 10.14 22.61 8.04
C GLY A 373 11.27 23.22 8.86
N PHE A 374 11.12 24.48 9.27
CA PHE A 374 12.06 25.12 10.17
C PHE A 374 12.06 24.40 11.53
N VAL A 375 13.23 23.98 11.97
CA VAL A 375 13.46 23.43 13.30
C VAL A 375 14.38 24.39 14.06
N ARG A 376 13.86 24.96 15.14
CA ARG A 376 14.68 25.82 16.00
C ARG A 376 15.58 24.97 16.88
N ASP A 377 16.85 25.34 17.01
CA ASP A 377 17.74 24.67 17.92
C ASP A 377 17.24 24.82 19.37
N PRO A 378 17.31 23.75 20.19
CA PRO A 378 16.89 23.81 21.57
C PRO A 378 17.85 24.69 22.39
N GLU A 379 17.30 25.49 23.29
CA GLU A 379 18.08 26.20 24.26
C GLU A 379 18.70 25.23 25.28
N ARG A 380 20.02 25.21 25.40
CA ARG A 380 20.72 24.30 26.30
C ARG A 380 20.50 24.71 27.75
N GLY A 381 20.26 23.75 28.61
CA GLY A 381 20.12 23.96 30.06
C GLY A 381 18.81 23.42 30.63
N ILE A 382 18.65 23.61 31.93
CA ILE A 382 17.43 23.21 32.65
C ILE A 382 16.37 24.31 32.47
N GLN A 383 15.31 24.02 31.78
CA GLN A 383 14.19 24.95 31.58
C GLN A 383 13.10 24.68 32.64
N LYS A 384 12.53 25.77 33.18
CA LYS A 384 11.41 25.69 34.14
C LYS A 384 10.12 26.16 33.48
N ALA A 385 8.97 25.62 33.92
CA ALA A 385 7.66 26.02 33.46
C ALA A 385 7.48 25.90 31.93
N ILE A 386 7.80 24.72 31.34
CA ILE A 386 7.65 24.45 29.92
C ILE A 386 6.18 24.19 29.60
N VAL A 387 5.65 24.87 28.58
CA VAL A 387 4.34 24.63 28.00
C VAL A 387 4.55 24.18 26.56
N SER A 388 3.99 23.02 26.22
CA SER A 388 4.05 22.48 24.85
C SER A 388 2.71 22.69 24.15
N PHE A 389 2.73 23.21 22.94
CA PHE A 389 1.57 23.32 22.06
C PHE A 389 1.81 22.48 20.81
N ASP A 390 0.79 21.71 20.43
CA ASP A 390 0.77 20.96 19.18
C ASP A 390 -0.42 21.36 18.34
N VAL A 391 -0.20 21.55 17.03
CA VAL A 391 -1.28 21.86 16.10
C VAL A 391 -1.87 20.56 15.58
N ASN A 392 -3.06 20.25 16.03
CA ASN A 392 -3.75 19.03 15.65
C ASN A 392 -3.91 18.92 14.12
N SER A 393 -3.38 17.86 13.53
CA SER A 393 -3.47 17.56 12.11
C SER A 393 -3.06 18.74 11.22
N LEU A 394 -1.88 19.32 11.47
CA LEU A 394 -1.40 20.55 10.82
C LEU A 394 -1.50 20.51 9.30
N TYR A 395 -0.93 19.48 8.63
CA TYR A 395 -0.96 19.39 7.17
C TYR A 395 -2.37 19.26 6.59
N PRO A 396 -3.23 18.33 7.05
CA PRO A 396 -4.62 18.26 6.61
C PRO A 396 -5.38 19.58 6.75
N ASN A 397 -5.31 20.22 7.91
CA ASN A 397 -6.00 21.49 8.16
C ASN A 397 -5.45 22.64 7.31
N THR A 398 -4.14 22.69 7.06
CA THR A 398 -3.55 23.67 6.16
C THR A 398 -4.09 23.50 4.72
N ILE A 399 -4.15 22.26 4.21
CA ILE A 399 -4.68 21.98 2.87
C ILE A 399 -6.16 22.39 2.78
N ILE A 400 -6.94 22.07 3.80
CA ILE A 400 -8.39 22.42 3.85
C ILE A 400 -8.58 23.93 3.94
N THR A 401 -7.87 24.59 4.85
CA THR A 401 -8.03 26.04 5.13
C THR A 401 -7.61 26.90 3.95
N LEU A 402 -6.47 26.57 3.33
CA LEU A 402 -5.95 27.29 2.18
C LEU A 402 -6.57 26.82 0.85
N ASN A 403 -7.42 25.80 0.89
CA ASN A 403 -8.04 25.19 -0.29
C ASN A 403 -7.03 24.73 -1.34
N ILE A 404 -5.96 24.07 -0.90
CA ILE A 404 -4.84 23.65 -1.75
C ILE A 404 -5.26 22.49 -2.65
N SER A 405 -5.48 22.79 -3.93
CA SER A 405 -5.80 21.81 -4.96
C SER A 405 -5.33 22.33 -6.32
N PRO A 406 -5.00 21.47 -7.29
CA PRO A 406 -4.55 21.93 -8.61
C PRO A 406 -5.55 22.88 -9.30
N GLU A 407 -6.84 22.57 -9.23
CA GLU A 407 -7.90 23.34 -9.89
C GLU A 407 -8.27 24.63 -9.17
N THR A 408 -7.93 24.77 -7.91
CA THR A 408 -8.14 26.01 -7.14
C THR A 408 -6.95 26.96 -7.20
N LYS A 409 -5.79 26.50 -7.69
CA LYS A 409 -4.61 27.33 -7.87
C LYS A 409 -4.87 28.39 -8.93
N LEU A 410 -4.63 29.67 -8.59
CA LEU A 410 -4.81 30.82 -9.49
C LEU A 410 -3.49 31.30 -10.08
N GLY A 411 -2.41 31.23 -9.32
CA GLY A 411 -1.11 31.74 -9.73
C GLY A 411 -0.12 31.80 -8.56
N LYS A 412 0.94 32.57 -8.76
CA LYS A 412 1.99 32.79 -7.76
C LYS A 412 2.48 34.23 -7.80
N VAL A 413 2.75 34.78 -6.63
CA VAL A 413 3.53 36.03 -6.50
C VAL A 413 4.97 35.73 -6.92
N ILE A 414 5.50 36.50 -7.84
CA ILE A 414 6.86 36.36 -8.36
C ILE A 414 7.80 37.49 -7.93
N GLN A 415 7.22 38.61 -7.47
CA GLN A 415 7.96 39.74 -6.94
C GLN A 415 7.10 40.46 -5.88
N GLY A 416 7.72 40.86 -4.76
CA GLY A 416 7.09 41.58 -3.65
C GLY A 416 7.79 41.30 -2.32
N ASP A 417 7.34 41.93 -1.27
CA ASP A 417 7.81 41.67 0.10
C ASP A 417 7.11 40.44 0.68
N PHE A 418 7.73 39.27 0.55
CA PHE A 418 7.17 37.99 0.97
C PHE A 418 6.93 37.85 2.48
N GLU A 419 7.62 38.65 3.30
CA GLU A 419 7.44 38.59 4.76
C GLU A 419 6.12 39.25 5.19
N ASN A 420 5.75 40.32 4.51
CA ASN A 420 4.57 41.14 4.85
C ASN A 420 3.37 40.96 3.92
N LEU A 421 3.47 40.09 2.90
CA LEU A 421 2.43 39.92 1.87
C LEU A 421 1.03 39.67 2.43
N ALA A 422 0.90 38.94 3.55
CA ALA A 422 -0.39 38.57 4.11
C ALA A 422 -1.01 39.65 5.00
N ASN A 423 -0.19 40.42 5.73
CA ASN A 423 -0.65 41.33 6.77
C ASN A 423 -0.67 42.78 6.30
N ASP A 424 0.40 43.26 5.73
CA ASP A 424 0.56 44.66 5.28
C ASP A 424 1.42 44.71 4.02
N PRO A 425 0.90 44.28 2.87
CA PRO A 425 1.64 44.25 1.62
C PRO A 425 2.04 45.67 1.19
N LYS A 426 3.34 45.94 1.13
CA LYS A 426 3.91 47.23 0.73
C LYS A 426 4.54 47.15 -0.66
N GLY A 427 4.53 48.34 -1.34
CA GLY A 427 5.14 48.46 -2.66
C GLY A 427 4.37 47.77 -3.79
N GLU A 428 5.07 47.46 -4.84
CA GLU A 428 4.51 46.76 -6.01
C GLU A 428 4.62 45.27 -5.87
N ILE A 429 3.52 44.57 -6.12
CA ILE A 429 3.43 43.10 -6.05
C ILE A 429 3.12 42.59 -7.45
N THR A 430 3.99 41.73 -7.97
CA THR A 430 3.82 41.12 -9.28
C THR A 430 3.36 39.69 -9.13
N ILE A 431 2.21 39.38 -9.73
CA ILE A 431 1.63 38.02 -9.75
C ILE A 431 1.69 37.45 -11.16
N ARG A 432 2.03 36.16 -11.26
CA ARG A 432 1.90 35.38 -12.49
C ARG A 432 0.71 34.41 -12.33
N LEU A 433 -0.27 34.54 -13.21
CA LEU A 433 -1.42 33.63 -13.28
C LEU A 433 -1.06 32.33 -14.02
N LEU A 434 -1.92 31.30 -13.91
CA LEU A 434 -1.71 30.00 -14.59
C LEU A 434 -1.71 30.08 -16.13
N ASN A 435 -2.27 31.13 -16.72
CA ASN A 435 -2.23 31.43 -18.17
C ASN A 435 -1.04 32.29 -18.57
N ASP A 436 0.00 32.34 -17.75
CA ASP A 436 1.22 33.13 -17.86
C ASP A 436 1.02 34.66 -17.95
N LYS A 437 -0.20 35.16 -17.75
CA LYS A 437 -0.43 36.59 -17.63
C LYS A 437 0.20 37.12 -16.35
N ILE A 438 0.92 38.25 -16.49
CA ILE A 438 1.58 38.92 -15.40
C ILE A 438 0.80 40.20 -15.07
N HIS A 439 0.54 40.42 -13.79
CA HIS A 439 -0.13 41.63 -13.28
C HIS A 439 0.71 42.20 -12.16
N THR A 440 0.93 43.52 -12.19
CA THR A 440 1.58 44.25 -11.12
C THR A 440 0.50 45.15 -10.44
N LEU A 441 0.40 45.03 -9.13
CA LEU A 441 -0.58 45.71 -8.29
C LEU A 441 0.14 46.44 -7.15
N SER A 442 -0.41 47.58 -6.71
CA SER A 442 0.00 48.14 -5.42
C SER A 442 -0.46 47.24 -4.26
N GLY A 443 0.20 47.33 -3.12
CA GLY A 443 -0.15 46.52 -1.93
C GLY A 443 -1.64 46.63 -1.55
N GLU A 444 -2.20 47.83 -1.60
CA GLU A 444 -3.63 48.04 -1.33
C GLU A 444 -4.53 47.31 -2.33
N LYS A 445 -4.26 47.47 -3.63
CA LYS A 445 -5.02 46.75 -4.68
C LYS A 445 -4.85 45.23 -4.60
N PHE A 446 -3.68 44.77 -4.17
CA PHE A 446 -3.46 43.34 -3.95
C PHE A 446 -4.31 42.83 -2.79
N LYS A 447 -4.38 43.58 -1.68
CA LYS A 447 -5.24 43.22 -0.54
C LYS A 447 -6.73 43.23 -0.91
N GLU A 448 -7.17 44.24 -1.64
CA GLU A 448 -8.53 44.29 -2.19
C GLU A 448 -8.85 43.10 -3.10
N PHE A 449 -7.90 42.73 -3.97
CA PHE A 449 -8.01 41.54 -4.83
C PHE A 449 -8.18 40.27 -4.01
N LEU A 450 -7.35 40.03 -2.98
CA LEU A 450 -7.45 38.85 -2.12
C LEU A 450 -8.84 38.73 -1.46
N ILE A 451 -9.36 39.85 -0.96
CA ILE A 451 -10.67 39.90 -0.28
C ILE A 451 -11.82 39.73 -1.27
N LYS A 452 -11.85 40.55 -2.33
CA LYS A 452 -12.94 40.59 -3.32
C LYS A 452 -13.07 39.26 -4.07
N GLU A 453 -11.94 38.68 -4.48
CA GLU A 453 -11.93 37.44 -5.25
C GLU A 453 -11.92 36.20 -4.36
N LYS A 454 -11.95 36.37 -3.03
CA LYS A 454 -11.86 35.26 -2.06
C LYS A 454 -10.65 34.34 -2.33
N VAL A 455 -9.45 34.91 -2.22
CA VAL A 455 -8.20 34.23 -2.51
C VAL A 455 -7.43 33.98 -1.22
N ALA A 456 -7.02 32.72 -0.99
CA ALA A 456 -6.05 32.38 0.04
C ALA A 456 -4.63 32.54 -0.52
N LEU A 457 -3.75 33.11 0.28
CA LEU A 457 -2.34 33.31 -0.02
C LEU A 457 -1.50 32.44 0.91
N THR A 458 -0.61 31.64 0.34
CA THR A 458 0.39 30.90 1.13
C THR A 458 1.62 31.76 1.42
N LYS A 459 2.41 31.39 2.43
CA LYS A 459 3.69 32.07 2.72
C LYS A 459 4.65 32.01 1.51
N ALA A 460 4.61 30.96 0.72
CA ALA A 460 5.39 30.82 -0.52
C ALA A 460 4.83 31.64 -1.71
N GLY A 461 3.84 32.50 -1.48
CA GLY A 461 3.26 33.39 -2.49
C GLY A 461 2.29 32.69 -3.46
N VAL A 462 1.88 31.44 -3.22
CA VAL A 462 0.91 30.75 -4.08
C VAL A 462 -0.53 31.19 -3.72
N LEU A 463 -1.32 31.42 -4.74
CA LEU A 463 -2.70 31.92 -4.66
C LEU A 463 -3.69 30.79 -4.94
N TYR A 464 -4.66 30.58 -4.04
CA TYR A 464 -5.73 29.60 -4.19
C TYR A 464 -7.11 30.24 -4.05
N SER A 465 -8.03 29.90 -4.96
CA SER A 465 -9.43 30.35 -4.90
C SER A 465 -10.17 29.69 -3.72
N GLN A 466 -10.94 30.50 -2.99
CA GLN A 466 -11.85 30.06 -1.93
C GLN A 466 -13.32 30.04 -2.38
N LYS A 467 -13.60 30.26 -3.69
CA LYS A 467 -14.96 30.33 -4.22
C LYS A 467 -15.69 28.98 -4.22
N SER A 468 -14.97 27.92 -4.38
CA SER A 468 -15.48 26.54 -4.30
C SER A 468 -14.44 25.65 -3.66
N LYS A 469 -14.87 24.63 -2.91
CA LYS A 469 -13.96 23.69 -2.27
C LYS A 469 -13.30 22.77 -3.30
N GLY A 470 -11.99 22.68 -3.26
CA GLY A 470 -11.20 21.85 -4.16
C GLY A 470 -11.39 20.35 -3.92
N ILE A 471 -11.03 19.53 -4.92
CA ILE A 471 -11.14 18.05 -4.86
C ILE A 471 -10.30 17.50 -3.70
N LEU A 472 -9.03 17.91 -3.60
CA LEU A 472 -8.12 17.43 -2.56
C LEU A 472 -8.55 17.88 -1.14
N PRO A 473 -8.86 19.17 -0.88
CA PRO A 473 -9.43 19.59 0.40
C PRO A 473 -10.73 18.88 0.77
N ASN A 474 -11.59 18.59 -0.20
CA ASN A 474 -12.82 17.86 0.06
C ASN A 474 -12.58 16.42 0.46
N LEU A 475 -11.69 15.72 -0.25
CA LEU A 475 -11.28 14.36 0.07
C LEU A 475 -10.63 14.25 1.46
N ILE A 476 -9.71 15.17 1.78
CA ILE A 476 -9.02 15.21 3.07
C ILE A 476 -10.01 15.52 4.22
N ASP A 477 -10.92 16.47 4.03
CA ASP A 477 -11.93 16.80 5.03
C ASP A 477 -12.86 15.61 5.32
N GLN A 478 -13.26 14.87 4.27
CA GLN A 478 -14.05 13.66 4.43
C GLN A 478 -13.30 12.60 5.24
N ILE A 479 -12.06 12.28 4.84
CA ILE A 479 -11.24 11.28 5.55
C ILE A 479 -10.97 11.71 7.00
N TYR A 480 -10.74 13.00 7.22
CA TYR A 480 -10.52 13.53 8.56
C TYR A 480 -11.75 13.38 9.46
N LYS A 481 -12.95 13.67 8.95
CA LYS A 481 -14.22 13.47 9.66
C LYS A 481 -14.43 11.99 10.00
N GLU A 482 -14.28 11.10 9.01
CA GLU A 482 -14.37 9.65 9.23
C GLU A 482 -13.39 9.16 10.32
N ARG A 483 -12.16 9.71 10.33
CA ARG A 483 -11.15 9.41 11.37
C ARG A 483 -11.58 9.89 12.74
N VAL A 484 -12.12 11.09 12.87
CA VAL A 484 -12.58 11.64 14.17
C VAL A 484 -13.73 10.81 14.72
N GLU A 485 -14.74 10.52 13.90
CA GLU A 485 -15.89 9.67 14.28
C GLU A 485 -15.43 8.28 14.73
N ALA A 486 -14.52 7.64 13.98
CA ALA A 486 -13.97 6.34 14.35
C ALA A 486 -13.19 6.40 15.68
N LYS A 487 -12.42 7.46 15.93
CA LYS A 487 -11.67 7.68 17.16
C LYS A 487 -12.61 7.87 18.36
N ASP A 488 -13.66 8.65 18.20
CA ASP A 488 -14.63 8.89 19.26
C ASP A 488 -15.39 7.60 19.63
N ARG A 489 -15.81 6.83 18.62
CA ARG A 489 -16.43 5.52 18.79
C ARG A 489 -15.49 4.55 19.51
N MET A 490 -14.23 4.47 19.09
CA MET A 490 -13.21 3.64 19.76
C MET A 490 -13.04 4.04 21.23
N SER A 491 -13.01 5.35 21.52
CA SER A 491 -12.86 5.86 22.89
C SER A 491 -14.06 5.51 23.77
N ALA A 492 -15.27 5.56 23.22
CA ALA A 492 -16.50 5.14 23.92
C ALA A 492 -16.47 3.64 24.24
N LEU A 493 -16.15 2.80 23.23
CA LEU A 493 -16.08 1.34 23.41
C LEU A 493 -14.99 0.92 24.41
N LYS A 494 -13.83 1.61 24.41
CA LYS A 494 -12.78 1.35 25.43
C LYS A 494 -13.27 1.66 26.86
N LYS A 495 -14.08 2.70 27.05
CA LYS A 495 -14.67 3.02 28.38
C LYS A 495 -15.65 1.94 28.81
N GLU A 496 -16.52 1.49 27.89
CA GLU A 496 -17.48 0.39 28.18
C GLU A 496 -16.74 -0.91 28.53
N LEU A 497 -15.71 -1.28 27.73
CA LEU A 497 -14.90 -2.47 28.02
C LEU A 497 -14.26 -2.40 29.42
N SER A 498 -13.64 -1.26 29.76
CA SER A 498 -13.04 -1.06 31.08
C SER A 498 -14.07 -1.18 32.22
N GLN A 499 -15.32 -0.77 32.00
CA GLN A 499 -16.40 -0.94 33.01
C GLN A 499 -16.78 -2.41 33.15
N ILE A 500 -16.91 -3.15 32.04
CA ILE A 500 -17.22 -4.57 32.04
C ILE A 500 -16.11 -5.36 32.76
N GLU A 501 -14.84 -5.09 32.44
CA GLU A 501 -13.68 -5.74 33.07
C GLU A 501 -13.69 -5.52 34.64
N LYS A 502 -14.02 -4.31 35.08
CA LYS A 502 -14.14 -4.01 36.51
C LYS A 502 -15.26 -4.83 37.18
N VAL A 503 -16.39 -4.99 36.50
CA VAL A 503 -17.51 -5.79 36.99
C VAL A 503 -17.12 -7.27 37.06
N ILE A 504 -16.44 -7.81 36.05
CA ILE A 504 -15.95 -9.20 36.03
C ILE A 504 -15.02 -9.44 37.24
N LYS A 505 -13.96 -8.62 37.36
CA LYS A 505 -13.01 -8.72 38.48
C LYS A 505 -13.65 -8.61 39.82
N SER A 506 -14.70 -7.77 39.97
CA SER A 506 -15.42 -7.64 41.24
C SER A 506 -16.26 -8.88 41.58
N LYS A 507 -16.72 -9.62 40.58
CA LYS A 507 -17.44 -10.89 40.77
C LYS A 507 -16.50 -12.05 41.06
N GLU A 508 -15.38 -12.13 40.39
CA GLU A 508 -14.33 -13.13 40.64
C GLU A 508 -13.74 -13.02 42.04
N ASN A 509 -13.58 -11.80 42.59
CA ASN A 509 -13.11 -11.57 43.93
C ASN A 509 -14.19 -11.86 45.03
N ARG A 510 -15.42 -12.14 44.61
CA ARG A 510 -16.53 -12.49 45.54
C ARG A 510 -16.90 -13.97 45.52
N ALA A 511 -16.41 -14.73 44.57
CA ALA A 511 -16.49 -16.17 44.45
C ALA A 511 -15.25 -16.86 45.09
#